data_715e94a2a687d7ce29122b9c7c844609
#
_entry.id   715e94a2a687d7ce29122b9c7c844609
#
_cell.length_a   1.000
_cell.length_b   1.000
_cell.length_c   1.000
_cell.angle_alpha   90.00
_cell.angle_beta   90.00
_cell.angle_gamma   90.00
#
_symmetry.space_group_name_H-M   'P 1'
#
loop_
_entity.id
_entity.type
_entity.pdbx_description
1 polymer ?
#
loop_
_entity_poly.entity_id
_entity_poly.type
_entity_poly.pdbx_seq_one_letter_code
_entity_poly.pdbx_strand_id
1 'polypeptide(L)'
;QFPWGDAGALKQINPQDIVSMEVLKDASASAIYGSRGANGVILITTRKAQENVTRITLRQQTTVSGFSSELNLWRDPVLMAMLSNESSINAGLTPTYIGATNANGVYYPSIAELQTTWTTNTRWDDLVFRPTPVSNNTTVQVQSSNDRTMFQASANYYLDNGMYIEDTYRKYGGNFSVEH
;
A
#
# COMPACT_ATOMS: atom_id res chain seq x y z
N GLN A 1 -28.11 6.09 3.60
CA GLN A 1 -28.48 4.85 2.91
C GLN A 1 -27.92 4.90 1.48
N PHE A 2 -26.84 4.18 1.20
CA PHE A 2 -26.21 4.17 -0.13
C PHE A 2 -26.87 3.09 -1.00
N PRO A 3 -27.30 3.40 -2.22
CA PRO A 3 -28.19 2.52 -3.00
C PRO A 3 -27.55 1.34 -3.71
N TRP A 4 -26.25 1.15 -3.64
CA TRP A 4 -25.55 0.04 -4.33
C TRP A 4 -24.47 -0.51 -3.43
N GLY A 5 -24.38 -1.85 -3.36
CA GLY A 5 -23.36 -2.59 -2.60
C GLY A 5 -21.95 -2.37 -3.17
N ASP A 6 -21.51 -1.15 -3.13
CA ASP A 6 -20.23 -0.73 -3.65
C ASP A 6 -19.20 -0.80 -2.51
N ALA A 7 -18.17 -1.60 -2.70
CA ALA A 7 -16.99 -1.59 -1.83
C ALA A 7 -16.40 -0.18 -1.69
N GLY A 8 -16.77 0.76 -2.56
CA GLY A 8 -16.49 2.18 -2.49
C GLY A 8 -17.16 2.90 -1.32
N ALA A 9 -18.35 2.49 -0.90
CA ALA A 9 -19.04 3.12 0.24
C ALA A 9 -18.31 2.90 1.57
N LEU A 10 -17.72 1.71 1.77
CA LEU A 10 -16.90 1.40 2.94
C LEU A 10 -15.61 2.23 2.99
N LYS A 11 -15.07 2.59 1.83
CA LYS A 11 -13.87 3.43 1.74
C LYS A 11 -14.13 4.89 2.14
N GLN A 12 -15.38 5.33 2.15
CA GLN A 12 -15.76 6.69 2.53
C GLN A 12 -15.89 6.85 4.04
N ILE A 13 -16.16 5.76 4.77
CA ILE A 13 -16.28 5.79 6.23
C ILE A 13 -14.87 5.66 6.83
N ASN A 14 -14.57 6.51 7.80
CA ASN A 14 -13.34 6.37 8.55
C ASN A 14 -13.46 5.13 9.47
N PRO A 15 -12.59 4.11 9.32
CA PRO A 15 -12.65 2.91 10.16
C PRO A 15 -12.58 3.19 11.65
N GLN A 16 -11.99 4.30 12.04
CA GLN A 16 -11.86 4.70 13.46
C GLN A 16 -13.16 5.22 14.08
N ASP A 17 -14.13 5.59 13.25
CA ASP A 17 -15.46 6.02 13.71
C ASP A 17 -16.42 4.84 13.84
N ILE A 18 -16.05 3.64 13.39
CA ILE A 18 -16.87 2.43 13.45
C ILE A 18 -16.81 1.84 14.86
N VAL A 19 -17.97 1.68 15.48
CA VAL A 19 -18.13 1.01 16.78
C VAL A 19 -18.43 -0.47 16.58
N SER A 20 -19.35 -0.78 15.66
CA SER A 20 -19.70 -2.15 15.31
C SER A 20 -20.00 -2.30 13.82
N MET A 21 -19.78 -3.50 13.32
CA MET A 21 -20.14 -3.89 11.97
C MET A 21 -20.86 -5.24 12.06
N GLU A 22 -22.10 -5.28 11.60
CA GLU A 22 -22.94 -6.46 11.61
C GLU A 22 -23.29 -6.84 10.17
N VAL A 23 -23.18 -8.13 9.86
CA VAL A 23 -23.51 -8.66 8.55
C VAL A 23 -24.79 -9.47 8.66
N LEU A 24 -25.89 -8.93 8.11
CA LEU A 24 -27.19 -9.57 8.08
C LEU A 24 -27.29 -10.42 6.80
N LYS A 25 -27.20 -11.73 6.94
CA LYS A 25 -27.29 -12.69 5.81
C LYS A 25 -28.64 -13.39 5.73
N ASP A 26 -29.40 -13.37 6.81
CA ASP A 26 -30.68 -14.05 6.90
C ASP A 26 -31.78 -13.22 6.27
N ALA A 27 -32.68 -13.89 5.53
CA ALA A 27 -33.80 -13.24 4.86
C ALA A 27 -34.73 -12.48 5.81
N SER A 28 -34.91 -12.98 7.04
CA SER A 28 -35.72 -12.31 8.07
C SER A 28 -35.08 -11.02 8.58
N ALA A 29 -33.76 -10.99 8.77
CA ALA A 29 -33.02 -9.82 9.23
C ALA A 29 -32.86 -8.76 8.13
N SER A 30 -32.76 -9.19 6.86
CA SER A 30 -32.62 -8.30 5.72
C SER A 30 -33.95 -7.80 5.14
N ALA A 31 -35.09 -8.40 5.55
CA ALA A 31 -36.43 -8.08 5.04
C ALA A 31 -36.82 -6.59 5.23
N ILE A 32 -36.40 -5.97 6.32
CA ILE A 32 -36.63 -4.55 6.58
C ILE A 32 -35.99 -3.60 5.56
N TYR A 33 -35.00 -4.11 4.81
CA TYR A 33 -34.30 -3.35 3.76
C TYR A 33 -34.83 -3.62 2.34
N GLY A 34 -35.88 -4.47 2.25
CA GLY A 34 -36.59 -4.80 1.01
C GLY A 34 -35.68 -5.52 0.00
N SER A 35 -35.98 -5.33 -1.29
CA SER A 35 -35.24 -5.96 -2.39
C SER A 35 -33.73 -5.64 -2.41
N ARG A 36 -33.33 -4.55 -1.79
CA ARG A 36 -31.91 -4.16 -1.68
C ARG A 36 -31.14 -5.03 -0.70
N GLY A 37 -31.82 -5.72 0.24
CA GLY A 37 -31.22 -6.66 1.19
C GLY A 37 -31.04 -8.08 0.65
N ALA A 38 -31.42 -8.37 -0.59
CA ALA A 38 -31.43 -9.75 -1.14
C ALA A 38 -30.04 -10.42 -1.13
N ASN A 39 -28.96 -9.64 -1.25
CA ASN A 39 -27.58 -10.14 -1.21
C ASN A 39 -26.92 -10.01 0.17
N GLY A 40 -27.70 -9.69 1.22
CA GLY A 40 -27.23 -9.37 2.56
C GLY A 40 -27.08 -7.88 2.79
N VAL A 41 -27.00 -7.50 4.05
CA VAL A 41 -26.87 -6.10 4.51
C VAL A 41 -25.70 -6.01 5.47
N ILE A 42 -24.85 -5.01 5.28
CA ILE A 42 -23.82 -4.65 6.25
C ILE A 42 -24.29 -3.44 7.02
N LEU A 43 -24.58 -3.63 8.29
CA LEU A 43 -24.97 -2.56 9.20
C LEU A 43 -23.71 -2.02 9.89
N ILE A 44 -23.44 -0.75 9.69
CA ILE A 44 -22.30 -0.07 10.31
C ILE A 44 -22.82 0.92 11.32
N THR A 45 -22.45 0.73 12.59
CA THR A 45 -22.75 1.68 13.67
C THR A 45 -21.52 2.54 13.90
N THR A 46 -21.66 3.82 13.70
CA THR A 46 -20.61 4.80 13.99
C THR A 46 -20.73 5.31 15.43
N ARG A 47 -19.62 5.82 15.96
CA ARG A 47 -19.56 6.39 17.30
C ARG A 47 -20.44 7.62 17.37
N LYS A 48 -21.29 7.70 18.41
CA LYS A 48 -22.08 8.88 18.74
C LYS A 48 -21.38 9.74 19.79
N ALA A 49 -21.71 11.02 19.83
CA ALA A 49 -21.25 11.92 20.89
C ALA A 49 -21.82 11.47 22.26
N GLN A 50 -21.02 11.62 23.29
CA GLN A 50 -21.44 11.31 24.65
C GLN A 50 -22.18 12.50 25.26
N GLU A 51 -23.26 12.28 25.97
CA GLU A 51 -24.10 13.35 26.53
C GLU A 51 -23.32 14.31 27.45
N ASN A 52 -23.61 15.59 27.30
CA ASN A 52 -23.07 16.70 28.12
C ASN A 52 -21.53 16.83 28.15
N VAL A 53 -20.83 16.32 27.11
CA VAL A 53 -19.37 16.40 27.02
C VAL A 53 -18.96 16.92 25.65
N THR A 54 -18.13 17.99 25.65
CA THR A 54 -17.39 18.39 24.46
C THR A 54 -16.03 17.71 24.48
N ARG A 55 -15.73 16.92 23.45
CA ARG A 55 -14.46 16.22 23.30
C ARG A 55 -13.82 16.55 21.97
N ILE A 56 -12.56 16.95 22.03
CA ILE A 56 -11.70 17.08 20.84
C ILE A 56 -10.67 15.99 20.91
N THR A 57 -10.58 15.20 19.86
CA THR A 57 -9.61 14.10 19.74
C THR A 57 -8.74 14.32 18.52
N LEU A 58 -7.43 14.37 18.74
CA LEU A 58 -6.42 14.33 17.69
C LEU A 58 -5.76 12.95 17.71
N ARG A 59 -5.75 12.27 16.60
CA ARG A 59 -5.02 11.02 16.43
C ARG A 59 -4.02 11.17 15.31
N GLN A 60 -2.79 10.77 15.58
CA GLN A 60 -1.71 10.65 14.63
C GLN A 60 -1.21 9.20 14.65
N GLN A 61 -1.24 8.56 13.50
CA GLN A 61 -0.67 7.23 13.33
C GLN A 61 0.36 7.29 12.22
N THR A 62 1.59 6.92 12.54
CA THR A 62 2.68 6.78 11.59
C THR A 62 3.01 5.31 11.45
N THR A 63 3.02 4.82 10.23
CA THR A 63 3.40 3.44 9.90
C THR A 63 4.67 3.48 9.08
N VAL A 64 5.68 2.74 9.51
CA VAL A 64 6.92 2.53 8.78
C VAL A 64 6.89 1.12 8.24
N SER A 65 7.08 0.97 6.94
CA SER A 65 7.11 -0.31 6.26
C SER A 65 8.52 -0.61 5.75
N GLY A 66 8.75 -1.85 5.40
CA GLY A 66 10.03 -2.28 4.82
C GLY A 66 9.87 -3.61 4.11
N PHE A 67 10.89 -4.03 3.41
CA PHE A 67 10.92 -5.35 2.81
C PHE A 67 11.05 -6.41 3.90
N SER A 68 10.27 -7.48 3.79
CA SER A 68 10.36 -8.63 4.71
C SER A 68 11.63 -9.46 4.47
N SER A 69 12.21 -9.36 3.28
CA SER A 69 13.49 -9.95 2.92
C SER A 69 14.19 -9.06 1.91
N GLU A 70 15.50 -8.95 2.02
CA GLU A 70 16.29 -8.32 0.96
C GLU A 70 16.26 -9.20 -0.29
N LEU A 71 16.03 -8.57 -1.45
CA LEU A 71 16.22 -9.21 -2.74
C LEU A 71 17.71 -9.50 -2.89
N ASN A 72 18.10 -10.76 -2.76
CA ASN A 72 19.48 -11.19 -2.92
C ASN A 72 19.83 -11.21 -4.42
N LEU A 73 19.94 -10.02 -5.00
CA LEU A 73 20.26 -9.83 -6.42
C LEU A 73 21.78 -9.93 -6.59
N TRP A 74 22.18 -10.71 -7.56
CA TRP A 74 23.56 -10.75 -7.99
C TRP A 74 23.87 -9.44 -8.72
N ARG A 75 24.71 -8.61 -8.13
CA ARG A 75 24.95 -7.23 -8.55
C ARG A 75 26.30 -7.05 -9.25
N ASP A 76 27.18 -8.04 -9.14
CA ASP A 76 28.51 -7.99 -9.74
C ASP A 76 28.46 -8.51 -11.18
N PRO A 77 28.59 -7.63 -12.18
CA PRO A 77 28.53 -8.03 -13.58
C PRO A 77 29.74 -8.90 -13.98
N VAL A 78 30.89 -8.72 -13.33
CA VAL A 78 32.09 -9.53 -13.59
C VAL A 78 31.87 -10.94 -13.10
N LEU A 79 31.32 -11.09 -11.88
CA LEU A 79 30.98 -12.40 -11.32
C LEU A 79 29.94 -13.11 -12.20
N MET A 80 28.94 -12.39 -12.70
CA MET A 80 27.93 -12.94 -13.62
C MET A 80 28.56 -13.45 -14.94
N ALA A 81 29.49 -12.69 -15.48
CA ALA A 81 30.23 -13.10 -16.69
C ALA A 81 31.11 -14.34 -16.42
N MET A 82 31.77 -14.40 -15.26
CA MET A 82 32.56 -15.57 -14.84
C MET A 82 31.71 -16.83 -14.73
N LEU A 83 30.57 -16.75 -14.06
CA LEU A 83 29.64 -17.87 -13.90
C LEU A 83 29.02 -18.30 -15.23
N SER A 84 28.71 -17.36 -16.10
CA SER A 84 28.24 -17.64 -17.47
C SER A 84 29.28 -18.46 -18.25
N ASN A 85 30.54 -18.07 -18.15
CA ASN A 85 31.63 -18.81 -18.79
C ASN A 85 31.80 -20.21 -18.20
N GLU A 86 31.78 -20.34 -16.87
CA GLU A 86 31.88 -21.62 -16.18
C GLU A 86 30.71 -22.56 -16.57
N SER A 87 29.49 -22.01 -16.59
CA SER A 87 28.32 -22.76 -17.06
C SER A 87 28.48 -23.28 -18.50
N SER A 88 29.00 -22.43 -19.39
CA SER A 88 29.25 -22.81 -20.80
C SER A 88 30.30 -23.94 -20.88
N ILE A 89 31.39 -23.82 -20.14
CA ILE A 89 32.45 -24.86 -20.11
C ILE A 89 31.89 -26.18 -19.58
N ASN A 90 31.13 -26.16 -18.50
CA ASN A 90 30.52 -27.35 -17.91
C ASN A 90 29.51 -28.04 -18.86
N ALA A 91 28.88 -27.25 -19.76
CA ALA A 91 27.99 -27.75 -20.79
C ALA A 91 28.74 -28.20 -22.08
N GLY A 92 30.06 -28.13 -22.12
CA GLY A 92 30.85 -28.44 -23.32
C GLY A 92 30.70 -27.39 -24.42
N LEU A 93 30.28 -26.17 -24.09
CA LEU A 93 30.11 -25.06 -25.02
C LEU A 93 31.28 -24.08 -24.92
N THR A 94 31.44 -23.26 -25.96
CA THR A 94 32.44 -22.19 -25.97
C THR A 94 32.00 -21.09 -24.96
N PRO A 95 32.90 -20.63 -24.08
CA PRO A 95 32.62 -19.51 -23.19
C PRO A 95 32.24 -18.25 -23.95
N THR A 96 31.35 -17.45 -23.37
CA THR A 96 30.78 -16.25 -24.01
C THR A 96 31.75 -15.04 -23.87
N TYR A 97 32.28 -14.83 -22.67
CA TYR A 97 33.10 -13.64 -22.33
C TYR A 97 34.58 -13.94 -22.46
N ILE A 98 35.07 -13.95 -23.70
CA ILE A 98 36.48 -14.30 -24.07
C ILE A 98 37.20 -13.23 -24.85
N GLY A 99 36.62 -12.04 -25.05
CA GLY A 99 37.22 -10.98 -25.89
C GLY A 99 37.09 -11.27 -27.38
N ALA A 100 35.93 -11.81 -27.79
CA ALA A 100 35.70 -12.18 -29.18
C ALA A 100 34.30 -11.77 -29.68
N THR A 101 34.17 -11.63 -30.99
CA THR A 101 32.87 -11.40 -31.64
C THR A 101 32.24 -12.74 -31.98
N ASN A 102 30.96 -12.90 -31.63
CA ASN A 102 30.22 -14.11 -31.95
C ASN A 102 29.77 -14.17 -33.42
N ALA A 103 29.17 -15.27 -33.85
CA ALA A 103 28.66 -15.47 -35.19
C ALA A 103 27.63 -14.42 -35.67
N ASN A 104 26.95 -13.75 -34.73
CA ASN A 104 25.97 -12.69 -35.01
C ASN A 104 26.59 -11.27 -35.04
N GLY A 105 27.91 -11.15 -34.99
CA GLY A 105 28.60 -9.86 -35.00
C GLY A 105 28.61 -9.10 -33.67
N VAL A 106 28.19 -9.73 -32.55
CA VAL A 106 28.20 -9.12 -31.23
C VAL A 106 29.56 -9.40 -30.55
N TYR A 107 30.25 -8.36 -30.14
CA TYR A 107 31.49 -8.47 -29.39
C TYR A 107 31.16 -8.71 -27.89
N TYR A 108 31.77 -9.75 -27.33
CA TYR A 108 31.71 -10.04 -25.91
C TYR A 108 33.10 -9.80 -25.30
N PRO A 109 33.24 -8.84 -24.37
CA PRO A 109 34.52 -8.53 -23.78
C PRO A 109 35.03 -9.71 -22.93
N SER A 110 36.35 -9.81 -22.80
CA SER A 110 36.94 -10.78 -21.86
C SER A 110 36.72 -10.38 -20.42
N ILE A 111 36.88 -11.34 -19.48
CA ILE A 111 36.76 -11.07 -18.03
C ILE A 111 37.73 -9.97 -17.60
N ALA A 112 38.96 -9.95 -18.15
CA ALA A 112 39.96 -8.94 -17.84
C ALA A 112 39.55 -7.54 -18.30
N GLU A 113 38.93 -7.44 -19.47
CA GLU A 113 38.36 -6.17 -19.97
C GLU A 113 37.17 -5.71 -19.12
N LEU A 114 36.31 -6.62 -18.73
CA LEU A 114 35.17 -6.29 -17.84
C LEU A 114 35.65 -5.74 -16.49
N GLN A 115 36.69 -6.31 -15.91
CA GLN A 115 37.25 -5.84 -14.63
C GLN A 115 37.81 -4.39 -14.75
N THR A 116 38.23 -3.98 -15.91
CA THR A 116 38.77 -2.63 -16.11
C THR A 116 37.74 -1.61 -16.59
N THR A 117 36.78 -2.05 -17.38
CA THR A 117 35.79 -1.17 -18.04
C THR A 117 34.44 -1.10 -17.31
N TRP A 118 34.02 -2.17 -16.66
CA TRP A 118 32.77 -2.20 -15.93
C TRP A 118 32.95 -1.77 -14.47
N THR A 119 33.22 -0.49 -14.30
CA THR A 119 33.39 0.11 -12.97
C THR A 119 32.06 0.51 -12.33
N THR A 120 30.96 0.55 -13.10
CA THR A 120 29.65 0.94 -12.64
C THR A 120 28.81 -0.28 -12.26
N ASN A 121 28.52 -0.38 -10.96
CA ASN A 121 27.54 -1.32 -10.42
C ASN A 121 26.29 -0.53 -10.01
N THR A 122 25.39 -0.32 -10.97
CA THR A 122 24.16 0.42 -10.72
C THR A 122 23.18 -0.44 -9.90
N ARG A 123 22.84 0.03 -8.73
CA ARG A 123 21.81 -0.58 -7.87
C ARG A 123 20.43 -0.10 -8.33
N TRP A 124 19.86 -0.80 -9.29
CA TRP A 124 18.54 -0.48 -9.85
C TRP A 124 17.43 -0.55 -8.82
N ASP A 125 17.56 -1.42 -7.84
CA ASP A 125 16.67 -1.53 -6.70
C ASP A 125 16.60 -0.23 -5.89
N ASP A 126 17.74 0.42 -5.62
CA ASP A 126 17.80 1.70 -4.89
C ASP A 126 17.19 2.87 -5.69
N LEU A 127 17.17 2.75 -7.01
CA LEU A 127 16.58 3.77 -7.90
C LEU A 127 15.07 3.63 -8.03
N VAL A 128 14.51 2.44 -7.78
CA VAL A 128 13.10 2.13 -7.97
C VAL A 128 12.36 2.05 -6.65
N PHE A 129 12.99 1.48 -5.63
CA PHE A 129 12.34 1.21 -4.36
C PHE A 129 12.76 2.19 -3.27
N ARG A 130 11.79 2.58 -2.47
CA ARG A 130 12.01 3.32 -1.22
C ARG A 130 12.30 2.32 -0.12
N PRO A 131 13.49 2.35 0.52
CA PRO A 131 13.87 1.34 1.52
C PRO A 131 12.97 1.35 2.77
N THR A 132 12.46 2.53 3.13
CA THR A 132 11.57 2.72 4.29
C THR A 132 10.37 3.58 3.91
N PRO A 133 9.33 3.00 3.28
CA PRO A 133 8.08 3.70 3.03
C PRO A 133 7.40 4.10 4.35
N VAL A 134 6.90 5.32 4.41
CA VAL A 134 6.24 5.87 5.60
C VAL A 134 4.85 6.33 5.23
N SER A 135 3.85 5.85 5.97
CA SER A 135 2.47 6.29 5.86
C SER A 135 2.06 7.06 7.10
N ASN A 136 1.30 8.11 6.93
CA ASN A 136 0.77 8.94 8.00
C ASN A 136 -0.74 9.04 7.91
N ASN A 137 -1.42 8.81 9.02
CA ASN A 137 -2.86 8.99 9.15
C ASN A 137 -3.15 9.96 10.30
N THR A 138 -3.68 11.12 9.96
CA THR A 138 -4.06 12.16 10.91
C THR A 138 -5.56 12.31 10.93
N THR A 139 -6.17 12.15 12.10
CA THR A 139 -7.61 12.32 12.29
C THR A 139 -7.86 13.33 13.39
N VAL A 140 -8.67 14.34 13.09
CA VAL A 140 -9.21 15.30 14.05
C VAL A 140 -10.70 15.04 14.18
N GLN A 141 -11.18 14.90 15.40
CA GLN A 141 -12.58 14.66 15.70
C GLN A 141 -13.04 15.63 16.79
N VAL A 142 -14.17 16.28 16.55
CA VAL A 142 -14.84 17.13 17.52
C VAL A 142 -16.23 16.55 17.76
N GLN A 143 -16.56 16.31 19.02
CA GLN A 143 -17.87 15.84 19.45
C GLN A 143 -18.36 16.75 20.54
N SER A 144 -19.62 17.13 20.48
CA SER A 144 -20.30 17.88 21.53
C SER A 144 -21.74 17.44 21.61
N SER A 145 -22.24 17.33 22.81
CA SER A 145 -23.65 16.96 23.06
C SER A 145 -24.19 17.78 24.21
N ASN A 146 -25.45 18.15 24.12
CA ASN A 146 -26.27 18.63 25.23
C ASN A 146 -27.58 17.84 25.24
N ASP A 147 -28.49 18.13 26.18
CA ASP A 147 -29.73 17.38 26.41
C ASP A 147 -30.63 17.26 25.17
N ARG A 148 -30.43 18.07 24.13
CA ARG A 148 -31.31 18.12 22.95
C ARG A 148 -30.57 17.91 21.62
N THR A 149 -29.29 18.19 21.57
CA THR A 149 -28.56 18.21 20.30
C THR A 149 -27.22 17.52 20.44
N MET A 150 -26.94 16.60 19.56
CA MET A 150 -25.63 15.97 19.40
C MET A 150 -24.97 16.45 18.11
N PHE A 151 -23.72 16.84 18.22
CA PHE A 151 -22.90 17.32 17.11
C PHE A 151 -21.62 16.49 17.02
N GLN A 152 -21.28 16.05 15.84
CA GLN A 152 -20.01 15.39 15.57
C GLN A 152 -19.44 15.89 14.22
N ALA A 153 -18.18 16.26 14.26
CA ALA A 153 -17.41 16.55 13.04
C ALA A 153 -16.09 15.79 13.09
N SER A 154 -15.67 15.23 11.97
CA SER A 154 -14.34 14.63 11.84
C SER A 154 -13.70 15.03 10.52
N ALA A 155 -12.37 15.17 10.54
CA ALA A 155 -11.55 15.36 9.36
C ALA A 155 -10.39 14.37 9.42
N ASN A 156 -10.09 13.75 8.28
CA ASN A 156 -9.02 12.78 8.14
C ASN A 156 -8.11 13.15 6.97
N TYR A 157 -6.83 13.06 7.21
CA TYR A 157 -5.79 13.16 6.20
C TYR A 157 -4.91 11.92 6.23
N TYR A 158 -4.86 11.21 5.12
CA TYR A 158 -4.01 10.04 4.94
C TYR A 158 -3.00 10.30 3.83
N LEU A 159 -1.73 10.13 4.15
CA LEU A 159 -0.60 10.16 3.23
C LEU A 159 0.08 8.80 3.27
N ASP A 160 0.20 8.16 2.13
CA ASP A 160 0.92 6.91 1.98
C ASP A 160 2.01 7.09 0.93
N ASN A 161 3.25 6.94 1.36
CA ASN A 161 4.37 6.82 0.46
C ASN A 161 4.61 5.33 0.23
N GLY A 162 4.22 4.88 -0.95
CA GLY A 162 4.36 3.49 -1.36
C GLY A 162 5.81 3.01 -1.43
N MET A 163 5.96 1.74 -1.76
CA MET A 163 7.26 1.08 -1.88
C MET A 163 8.08 1.59 -3.06
N TYR A 164 7.42 2.05 -4.13
CA TYR A 164 8.09 2.72 -5.26
C TYR A 164 8.33 4.19 -4.95
N ILE A 165 9.46 4.74 -5.43
CA ILE A 165 9.88 6.12 -5.12
C ILE A 165 8.83 7.15 -5.57
N GLU A 166 8.22 6.95 -6.75
CA GLU A 166 7.21 7.85 -7.33
C GLU A 166 5.78 7.56 -6.85
N ASP A 167 5.57 6.47 -6.10
CA ASP A 167 4.24 6.12 -5.62
C ASP A 167 3.91 6.89 -4.34
N THR A 168 2.92 7.77 -4.45
CA THR A 168 2.41 8.55 -3.33
C THR A 168 0.90 8.66 -3.42
N TYR A 169 0.20 8.16 -2.41
CA TYR A 169 -1.24 8.24 -2.31
C TYR A 169 -1.66 9.23 -1.21
N ARG A 170 -2.61 10.11 -1.53
CA ARG A 170 -3.17 11.06 -0.58
C ARG A 170 -4.68 10.92 -0.55
N LYS A 171 -5.25 10.88 0.65
CA LYS A 171 -6.69 10.83 0.85
C LYS A 171 -7.10 11.86 1.89
N TYR A 172 -8.13 12.64 1.55
CA TYR A 172 -8.81 13.56 2.45
C TYR A 172 -10.21 13.03 2.68
N GLY A 173 -10.67 13.10 3.90
CA GLY A 173 -12.03 12.72 4.27
C GLY A 173 -12.58 13.66 5.33
N GLY A 174 -13.88 13.82 5.34
CA GLY A 174 -14.57 14.56 6.38
C GLY A 174 -15.95 14.00 6.59
N ASN A 175 -16.43 14.03 7.82
CA ASN A 175 -17.77 13.64 8.20
C ASN A 175 -18.34 14.68 9.16
N PHE A 176 -19.63 14.93 8.99
CA PHE A 176 -20.38 15.86 9.82
C PHE A 176 -21.76 15.27 10.10
N SER A 177 -22.16 15.23 11.35
CA SER A 177 -23.51 14.81 11.73
C SER A 177 -24.06 15.69 12.87
N VAL A 178 -25.36 15.95 12.81
CA VAL A 178 -26.13 16.62 13.86
C VAL A 178 -27.39 15.80 14.06
N GLU A 179 -27.68 15.48 15.29
CA GLU A 179 -28.93 14.83 15.74
C GLU A 179 -29.62 15.79 16.74
N HIS A 180 -30.93 16.04 16.58
CA HIS A 180 -31.72 16.92 17.43
C HIS A 180 -32.93 16.17 17.95
#